data_c8865f793ce7782019c45d35fea4066a
#
_entry.id   c8865f793ce7782019c45d35fea4066a
#
_cell.length_a   1.000
_cell.length_b   1.000
_cell.length_c   1.000
_cell.angle_alpha   90.00
_cell.angle_beta   90.00
_cell.angle_gamma   90.00
#
_symmetry.space_group_name_H-M   'P 1'
#
loop_
_entity.id
_entity.type
_entity.pdbx_description
1 polymer ?
#
loop_
_entity_poly.entity_id
_entity_poly.type
_entity_poly.pdbx_seq_one_letter_code
_entity_poly.pdbx_strand_id
1 'polypeptide(L)'
;MQVHEFTTPLSERLGLQQVRERLRREFRDPSLEVVVKRSIDARGEPRYRYRCEIYPAGEGFADYELPEYRDVHNAEEVVVVGAGPAGMFASLRLLMMGLKPVILERGKDVHARKRDMAILSREGIVNPDSNYCYGEGGAGTFSDGKLYTRSSKRGDNREVLCQFVRFGASEDILIDSHPHLGSDRLPLIVENIRKCIIEHGGEYHFESRVTGLSREAGAWQVSCADGKRFRSRAVILASGHSGKDVYQMLSNAGGALQAKGFALGVRVEHPQALINRSQYRWAWRSGYPTAEYSFVQQVDGRGVFSFCMCP
;
A
#
# COMPACT_ATOMS: atom_id res chain seq x y z
N MET A 1 8.97 10.79 27.58
CA MET A 1 7.81 10.93 26.65
C MET A 1 6.68 11.67 27.34
N GLN A 2 6.15 12.73 26.73
CA GLN A 2 4.98 13.49 27.18
C GLN A 2 3.91 13.47 26.09
N VAL A 3 2.64 13.29 26.46
CA VAL A 3 1.53 13.37 25.49
C VAL A 3 0.91 14.76 25.57
N HIS A 4 0.81 15.42 24.41
CA HIS A 4 0.16 16.71 24.26
C HIS A 4 -0.95 16.60 23.21
N GLU A 5 -2.11 17.18 23.51
CA GLU A 5 -3.26 17.15 22.59
C GLU A 5 -3.80 18.55 22.37
N PHE A 6 -4.10 18.87 21.12
CA PHE A 6 -4.77 20.11 20.77
C PHE A 6 -5.70 19.92 19.58
N THR A 7 -6.55 20.91 19.33
CA THR A 7 -7.49 20.89 18.21
C THR A 7 -7.38 22.16 17.37
N THR A 8 -7.71 22.05 16.09
CA THR A 8 -7.91 23.19 15.18
C THR A 8 -9.24 23.08 14.44
N PRO A 9 -9.84 24.18 13.96
CA PRO A 9 -10.99 24.11 13.09
C PRO A 9 -10.70 23.30 11.82
N LEU A 10 -11.73 22.73 11.16
CA LEU A 10 -11.53 22.01 9.89
C LEU A 10 -11.01 22.88 8.75
N SER A 11 -11.09 24.20 8.88
CA SER A 11 -10.45 25.17 7.95
C SER A 11 -8.93 25.27 8.13
N GLU A 12 -8.39 24.78 9.25
CA GLU A 12 -6.97 24.85 9.61
C GLU A 12 -6.39 23.43 9.76
N ARG A 13 -6.07 22.81 8.63
CA ARG A 13 -5.41 21.50 8.60
C ARG A 13 -3.90 21.69 8.65
N LEU A 14 -3.27 21.34 9.76
CA LEU A 14 -1.82 21.39 9.93
C LEU A 14 -1.17 20.10 9.43
N GLY A 15 -0.12 20.24 8.62
CA GLY A 15 0.77 19.15 8.23
C GLY A 15 1.80 18.83 9.32
N LEU A 16 2.58 17.77 9.12
CA LEU A 16 3.58 17.28 10.09
C LEU A 16 4.56 18.38 10.52
N GLN A 17 5.14 19.09 9.56
CA GLN A 17 6.14 20.13 9.88
C GLN A 17 5.53 21.32 10.64
N GLN A 18 4.32 21.74 10.26
CA GLN A 18 3.61 22.82 10.96
C GLN A 18 3.30 22.46 12.42
N VAL A 19 2.93 21.20 12.68
CA VAL A 19 2.70 20.71 14.06
C VAL A 19 4.02 20.69 14.83
N ARG A 20 5.10 20.19 14.25
CA ARG A 20 6.43 20.17 14.86
C ARG A 20 6.91 21.58 15.22
N GLU A 21 6.81 22.53 14.29
CA GLU A 21 7.19 23.94 14.51
C GLU A 21 6.34 24.61 15.60
N ARG A 22 5.02 24.32 15.62
CA ARG A 22 4.14 24.83 16.68
C ARG A 22 4.59 24.35 18.04
N LEU A 23 4.82 23.04 18.21
CA LEU A 23 5.21 22.47 19.48
C LEU A 23 6.61 22.91 19.92
N ARG A 24 7.58 22.98 19.01
CA ARG A 24 8.92 23.51 19.31
C ARG A 24 8.86 24.95 19.82
N ARG A 25 7.99 25.79 19.28
CA ARG A 25 7.76 27.15 19.78
C ARG A 25 7.04 27.17 21.13
N GLU A 26 6.01 26.36 21.30
CA GLU A 26 5.22 26.28 22.53
C GLU A 26 6.07 25.81 23.71
N PHE A 27 6.87 24.77 23.52
CA PHE A 27 7.77 24.21 24.55
C PHE A 27 9.12 24.93 24.62
N ARG A 28 9.39 25.88 23.73
CA ARG A 28 10.66 26.62 23.62
C ARG A 28 11.89 25.71 23.50
N ASP A 29 11.73 24.58 22.84
CA ASP A 29 12.79 23.62 22.58
C ASP A 29 12.82 23.23 21.09
N PRO A 30 13.84 23.70 20.33
CA PRO A 30 13.97 23.41 18.91
C PRO A 30 14.36 21.96 18.62
N SER A 31 14.83 21.22 19.61
CA SER A 31 15.32 19.85 19.49
C SER A 31 14.26 18.79 19.74
N LEU A 32 13.01 19.18 20.06
CA LEU A 32 11.93 18.24 20.32
C LEU A 32 11.66 17.35 19.11
N GLU A 33 11.62 16.04 19.37
CA GLU A 33 11.14 15.03 18.45
C GLU A 33 9.66 14.77 18.71
N VAL A 34 8.84 14.80 17.66
CA VAL A 34 7.38 14.74 17.82
C VAL A 34 6.80 13.70 16.90
N VAL A 35 6.09 12.75 17.48
CA VAL A 35 5.22 11.82 16.75
C VAL A 35 3.80 12.40 16.76
N VAL A 36 3.23 12.58 15.59
CA VAL A 36 1.91 13.21 15.42
C VAL A 36 0.90 12.20 14.94
N LYS A 37 -0.29 12.21 15.53
CA LYS A 37 -1.47 11.53 15.00
C LYS A 37 -2.60 12.55 14.84
N ARG A 38 -3.10 12.68 13.61
CA ARG A 38 -4.21 13.56 13.25
C ARG A 38 -5.48 12.75 13.02
N SER A 39 -6.59 13.19 13.56
CA SER A 39 -7.92 12.62 13.37
C SER A 39 -8.96 13.73 13.32
N ILE A 40 -10.18 13.41 12.91
CA ILE A 40 -11.32 14.31 12.99
C ILE A 40 -12.17 13.91 14.20
N ASP A 41 -12.44 14.86 15.10
CA ASP A 41 -13.44 14.72 16.16
C ASP A 41 -14.71 15.44 15.74
N ALA A 42 -15.79 14.67 15.53
CA ALA A 42 -17.10 15.17 15.12
C ALA A 42 -18.19 14.97 16.19
N ARG A 43 -17.81 14.73 17.45
CA ARG A 43 -18.77 14.57 18.55
C ARG A 43 -19.51 15.86 18.88
N GLY A 44 -18.87 17.00 18.65
CA GLY A 44 -19.46 18.35 18.72
C GLY A 44 -19.29 19.08 17.39
N GLU A 45 -18.84 20.34 17.44
CA GLU A 45 -18.38 21.03 16.23
C GLU A 45 -17.15 20.31 15.67
N PRO A 46 -17.16 19.88 14.40
CA PRO A 46 -16.08 19.08 13.85
C PRO A 46 -14.74 19.83 13.84
N ARG A 47 -13.70 19.17 14.35
CA ARG A 47 -12.34 19.72 14.46
C ARG A 47 -11.30 18.68 14.10
N TYR A 48 -10.15 19.12 13.60
CA TYR A 48 -8.96 18.29 13.62
C TYR A 48 -8.47 18.15 15.05
N ARG A 49 -8.18 16.92 15.47
CA ARG A 49 -7.54 16.59 16.75
C ARG A 49 -6.15 16.06 16.46
N TYR A 50 -5.17 16.67 17.09
CA TYR A 50 -3.77 16.27 17.04
C TYR A 50 -3.40 15.67 18.40
N ARG A 51 -2.94 14.43 18.38
CA ARG A 51 -2.32 13.78 19.52
C ARG A 51 -0.83 13.65 19.23
N CYS A 52 -0.02 14.28 20.05
CA CYS A 52 1.42 14.38 19.86
C CYS A 52 2.13 13.70 21.01
N GLU A 53 3.05 12.81 20.71
CA GLU A 53 3.99 12.24 21.66
C GLU A 53 5.30 13.00 21.50
N ILE A 54 5.72 13.66 22.57
CA ILE A 54 6.87 14.55 22.60
C ILE A 54 8.01 13.87 23.33
N TYR A 55 9.17 13.86 22.71
CA TYR A 55 10.41 13.29 23.23
C TYR A 55 11.49 14.37 23.27
N PRO A 56 12.24 14.51 24.38
CA PRO A 56 13.48 15.29 24.38
C PRO A 56 14.48 14.72 23.35
N ALA A 57 15.36 15.55 22.85
CA ALA A 57 16.39 15.13 21.93
C ALA A 57 17.19 13.93 22.46
N GLY A 58 17.31 12.88 21.63
CA GLY A 58 18.01 11.64 21.97
C GLY A 58 17.28 10.69 22.91
N GLU A 59 16.05 10.99 23.32
CA GLU A 59 15.21 10.10 24.13
C GLU A 59 14.18 9.33 23.27
N GLY A 60 14.63 8.28 22.63
CA GLY A 60 13.72 7.15 22.31
C GLY A 60 12.92 7.19 21.04
N PHE A 61 12.94 8.24 20.21
CA PHE A 61 12.30 8.25 18.91
C PHE A 61 13.28 8.74 17.83
N ALA A 62 13.89 7.80 17.13
CA ALA A 62 14.52 8.11 15.85
C ALA A 62 13.44 8.23 14.78
N ASP A 63 13.43 9.32 14.01
CA ASP A 63 12.71 9.31 12.73
C ASP A 63 13.18 8.09 11.93
N TYR A 64 12.25 7.44 11.25
CA TYR A 64 12.58 6.26 10.46
C TYR A 64 13.51 6.68 9.31
N GLU A 65 14.76 6.28 9.41
CA GLU A 65 15.72 6.45 8.33
C GLU A 65 15.45 5.39 7.27
N LEU A 66 15.12 5.85 6.07
CA LEU A 66 14.96 4.95 4.94
C LEU A 66 16.33 4.39 4.54
N PRO A 67 16.51 3.06 4.54
CA PRO A 67 17.76 2.46 4.13
C PRO A 67 18.09 2.80 2.67
N GLU A 68 19.38 2.87 2.38
CA GLU A 68 19.86 3.04 1.01
C GLU A 68 19.70 1.75 0.20
N TYR A 69 19.41 1.90 -1.08
CA TYR A 69 19.41 0.80 -2.03
C TYR A 69 20.81 0.61 -2.59
N ARG A 70 21.20 -0.66 -2.74
CA ARG A 70 22.50 -1.03 -3.30
C ARG A 70 22.40 -1.16 -4.81
N ASP A 71 23.49 -0.87 -5.50
CA ASP A 71 23.66 -1.25 -6.90
C ASP A 71 23.78 -2.78 -6.98
N VAL A 72 22.89 -3.40 -7.77
CA VAL A 72 22.80 -4.86 -7.89
C VAL A 72 22.93 -5.37 -9.34
N HIS A 73 23.43 -4.54 -10.25
CA HIS A 73 23.58 -4.91 -11.67
C HIS A 73 24.27 -6.26 -11.88
N ASN A 74 25.28 -6.58 -11.05
CA ASN A 74 26.06 -7.82 -11.13
C ASN A 74 25.82 -8.75 -9.93
N ALA A 75 24.72 -8.55 -9.18
CA ALA A 75 24.41 -9.35 -7.99
C ALA A 75 23.64 -10.64 -8.33
N GLU A 76 23.53 -11.53 -7.33
CA GLU A 76 22.74 -12.75 -7.43
C GLU A 76 21.27 -12.43 -7.66
N GLU A 77 20.66 -13.10 -8.65
CA GLU A 77 19.27 -12.86 -9.05
C GLU A 77 18.27 -13.60 -8.16
N VAL A 78 17.18 -12.91 -7.82
CA VAL A 78 15.99 -13.47 -7.17
C VAL A 78 14.77 -13.16 -8.03
N VAL A 79 14.10 -14.21 -8.51
CA VAL A 79 12.87 -14.03 -9.29
C VAL A 79 11.71 -13.68 -8.37
N VAL A 80 10.99 -12.61 -8.74
CA VAL A 80 9.78 -12.14 -8.06
C VAL A 80 8.59 -12.24 -9.01
N VAL A 81 7.62 -13.08 -8.69
CA VAL A 81 6.44 -13.31 -9.52
C VAL A 81 5.30 -12.40 -9.06
N GLY A 82 5.03 -11.36 -9.86
CA GLY A 82 4.02 -10.35 -9.63
C GLY A 82 4.59 -9.00 -9.21
N ALA A 83 4.17 -7.94 -9.89
CA ALA A 83 4.51 -6.53 -9.63
C ALA A 83 3.43 -5.80 -8.81
N GLY A 84 2.68 -6.52 -7.97
CA GLY A 84 1.79 -5.93 -6.98
C GLY A 84 2.54 -5.39 -5.76
N PRO A 85 1.84 -4.84 -4.74
CA PRO A 85 2.50 -4.27 -3.56
C PRO A 85 3.50 -5.22 -2.90
N ALA A 86 3.15 -6.50 -2.74
CA ALA A 86 4.04 -7.49 -2.14
C ALA A 86 5.33 -7.69 -2.95
N GLY A 87 5.22 -7.79 -4.28
CA GLY A 87 6.39 -7.98 -5.16
C GLY A 87 7.27 -6.73 -5.21
N MET A 88 6.67 -5.54 -5.30
CA MET A 88 7.41 -4.28 -5.30
C MET A 88 8.20 -4.07 -4.00
N PHE A 89 7.56 -4.24 -2.83
CA PHE A 89 8.25 -4.10 -1.54
C PHE A 89 9.28 -5.21 -1.30
N ALA A 90 9.01 -6.45 -1.75
CA ALA A 90 10.01 -7.50 -1.74
C ALA A 90 11.24 -7.12 -2.58
N SER A 91 11.03 -6.55 -3.76
CA SER A 91 12.11 -6.10 -4.65
C SER A 91 12.93 -4.97 -4.04
N LEU A 92 12.30 -3.97 -3.43
CA LEU A 92 13.00 -2.94 -2.68
C LEU A 92 13.84 -3.54 -1.54
N ARG A 93 13.29 -4.55 -0.84
CA ARG A 93 14.04 -5.25 0.23
C ARG A 93 15.22 -6.03 -0.32
N LEU A 94 15.09 -6.66 -1.48
CA LEU A 94 16.19 -7.34 -2.16
C LEU A 94 17.32 -6.37 -2.51
N LEU A 95 17.01 -5.16 -3.01
CA LEU A 95 18.02 -4.11 -3.23
C LEU A 95 18.79 -3.76 -1.96
N MET A 96 18.10 -3.60 -0.82
CA MET A 96 18.74 -3.35 0.48
C MET A 96 19.69 -4.48 0.88
N MET A 97 19.36 -5.73 0.51
CA MET A 97 20.16 -6.92 0.79
C MET A 97 21.31 -7.12 -0.20
N GLY A 98 21.39 -6.32 -1.29
CA GLY A 98 22.37 -6.50 -2.35
C GLY A 98 22.06 -7.67 -3.28
N LEU A 99 20.78 -7.99 -3.46
CA LEU A 99 20.29 -9.03 -4.37
C LEU A 99 19.52 -8.39 -5.53
N LYS A 100 19.68 -8.93 -6.73
CA LYS A 100 19.05 -8.41 -7.95
C LYS A 100 17.63 -8.97 -8.10
N PRO A 101 16.57 -8.14 -7.98
CA PRO A 101 15.21 -8.57 -8.26
C PRO A 101 14.97 -8.67 -9.76
N VAL A 102 14.43 -9.81 -10.22
CA VAL A 102 13.93 -10.03 -11.57
C VAL A 102 12.41 -10.22 -11.47
N ILE A 103 11.66 -9.16 -11.79
CA ILE A 103 10.21 -9.12 -11.58
C ILE A 103 9.50 -9.59 -12.86
N LEU A 104 8.64 -10.60 -12.72
CA LEU A 104 7.80 -11.15 -13.78
C LEU A 104 6.35 -10.80 -13.51
N GLU A 105 5.82 -9.84 -14.28
CA GLU A 105 4.42 -9.41 -14.19
C GLU A 105 3.62 -9.93 -15.39
N ARG A 106 2.48 -10.56 -15.12
CA ARG A 106 1.63 -11.11 -16.17
C ARG A 106 0.94 -10.06 -17.01
N GLY A 107 0.63 -8.91 -16.40
CA GLY A 107 -0.04 -7.80 -17.06
C GLY A 107 0.93 -6.76 -17.58
N LYS A 108 0.36 -5.60 -17.91
CA LYS A 108 1.07 -4.47 -18.49
C LYS A 108 1.54 -3.49 -17.42
N ASP A 109 2.42 -2.57 -17.82
CA ASP A 109 2.78 -1.42 -17.01
C ASP A 109 1.56 -0.54 -16.68
N VAL A 110 1.69 0.32 -15.70
CA VAL A 110 0.58 1.11 -15.16
C VAL A 110 -0.12 1.99 -16.20
N HIS A 111 0.60 2.50 -17.19
CA HIS A 111 0.01 3.36 -18.23
C HIS A 111 -0.75 2.56 -19.29
N ALA A 112 -0.17 1.48 -19.78
CA ALA A 112 -0.83 0.57 -20.75
C ALA A 112 -2.05 -0.12 -20.08
N ARG A 113 -1.92 -0.52 -18.81
CA ARG A 113 -3.01 -1.08 -18.01
C ARG A 113 -4.19 -0.12 -17.86
N LYS A 114 -3.95 1.19 -17.72
CA LYS A 114 -5.01 2.21 -17.66
C LYS A 114 -5.91 2.18 -18.89
N ARG A 115 -5.36 1.85 -20.07
CA ARG A 115 -6.14 1.69 -21.31
C ARG A 115 -7.03 0.45 -21.24
N ASP A 116 -6.51 -0.68 -20.76
CA ASP A 116 -7.30 -1.91 -20.57
C ASP A 116 -8.45 -1.67 -19.58
N MET A 117 -8.23 -0.88 -18.52
CA MET A 117 -9.29 -0.48 -17.59
C MET A 117 -10.36 0.38 -18.26
N ALA A 118 -9.98 1.29 -19.14
CA ALA A 118 -10.93 2.11 -19.89
C ALA A 118 -11.79 1.28 -20.83
N ILE A 119 -11.21 0.30 -21.52
CA ILE A 119 -11.92 -0.66 -22.40
C ILE A 119 -12.89 -1.49 -21.54
N LEU A 120 -12.44 -2.04 -20.44
CA LEU A 120 -13.28 -2.81 -19.52
C LEU A 120 -14.48 -1.99 -19.03
N SER A 121 -14.28 -0.73 -18.66
CA SER A 121 -15.34 0.14 -18.14
C SER A 121 -16.35 0.58 -19.21
N ARG A 122 -15.93 0.76 -20.45
CA ARG A 122 -16.78 1.25 -21.55
C ARG A 122 -17.46 0.14 -22.32
N GLU A 123 -16.76 -0.94 -22.54
CA GLU A 123 -17.15 -2.00 -23.50
C GLU A 123 -17.42 -3.34 -22.81
N GLY A 124 -17.09 -3.47 -21.52
CA GLY A 124 -17.22 -4.72 -20.78
C GLY A 124 -16.20 -5.80 -21.20
N ILE A 125 -15.19 -5.45 -22.01
CA ILE A 125 -14.19 -6.38 -22.51
C ILE A 125 -13.08 -6.54 -21.48
N VAL A 126 -12.87 -7.78 -21.00
CA VAL A 126 -11.85 -8.13 -20.01
C VAL A 126 -10.59 -8.65 -20.71
N ASN A 127 -9.45 -7.98 -20.53
CA ASN A 127 -8.16 -8.58 -20.84
C ASN A 127 -7.81 -9.58 -19.72
N PRO A 128 -7.61 -10.89 -20.01
CA PRO A 128 -7.39 -11.90 -18.99
C PRO A 128 -6.10 -11.71 -18.18
N ASP A 129 -5.10 -11.04 -18.72
CA ASP A 129 -3.80 -10.84 -18.11
C ASP A 129 -3.55 -9.39 -17.66
N SER A 130 -4.41 -8.41 -18.04
CA SER A 130 -4.29 -7.01 -17.66
C SER A 130 -5.67 -6.42 -17.36
N ASN A 131 -6.02 -6.30 -16.07
CA ASN A 131 -7.34 -5.89 -15.61
C ASN A 131 -7.29 -5.37 -14.17
N TYR A 132 -8.41 -5.28 -13.42
CA TYR A 132 -8.41 -4.85 -12.02
C TYR A 132 -7.61 -5.76 -11.09
N CYS A 133 -7.39 -7.02 -11.43
CA CYS A 133 -6.64 -7.96 -10.59
C CYS A 133 -5.16 -8.04 -10.95
N TYR A 134 -4.81 -7.82 -12.22
CA TYR A 134 -3.48 -8.07 -12.77
C TYR A 134 -2.91 -6.84 -13.46
N GLY A 135 -1.59 -6.74 -13.46
CA GLY A 135 -0.81 -5.64 -13.97
C GLY A 135 -0.07 -4.89 -12.88
N GLU A 136 0.82 -4.01 -13.27
CA GLU A 136 1.70 -3.26 -12.39
C GLU A 136 0.94 -2.54 -11.26
N GLY A 137 1.46 -2.66 -10.03
CA GLY A 137 0.86 -2.13 -8.81
C GLY A 137 -0.27 -3.00 -8.23
N GLY A 138 -0.71 -4.08 -8.95
CA GLY A 138 -1.69 -5.04 -8.47
C GLY A 138 -3.12 -4.48 -8.40
N ALA A 139 -3.99 -5.13 -7.62
CA ALA A 139 -5.42 -4.80 -7.54
C ALA A 139 -5.73 -3.41 -6.94
N GLY A 140 -4.77 -2.82 -6.23
CA GLY A 140 -4.96 -1.52 -5.58
C GLY A 140 -4.62 -0.30 -6.43
N THR A 141 -3.94 -0.44 -7.56
CA THR A 141 -3.36 0.67 -8.32
C THR A 141 -4.36 1.77 -8.72
N PHE A 142 -5.57 1.37 -9.07
CA PHE A 142 -6.63 2.30 -9.50
C PHE A 142 -7.72 2.45 -8.43
N SER A 143 -7.40 2.19 -7.16
CA SER A 143 -8.23 2.51 -6.01
C SER A 143 -7.84 3.87 -5.42
N ASP A 144 -8.52 4.30 -4.38
CA ASP A 144 -8.16 5.51 -3.62
C ASP A 144 -6.90 5.34 -2.74
N GLY A 145 -6.31 4.14 -2.71
CA GLY A 145 -5.04 3.89 -2.03
C GLY A 145 -5.14 4.01 -0.51
N LYS A 146 -6.18 3.45 0.09
CA LYS A 146 -6.29 3.38 1.55
C LYS A 146 -5.18 2.56 2.16
N LEU A 147 -4.48 3.12 3.15
CA LEU A 147 -3.34 2.50 3.82
C LEU A 147 -3.65 2.05 5.24
N TYR A 148 -4.92 2.16 5.67
CA TYR A 148 -5.30 1.75 7.01
C TYR A 148 -5.19 0.23 7.20
N THR A 149 -4.52 -0.16 8.27
CA THR A 149 -4.44 -1.55 8.70
C THR A 149 -4.73 -1.68 10.19
N ARG A 150 -5.39 -2.76 10.58
CA ARG A 150 -5.58 -3.15 11.99
C ARG A 150 -4.44 -4.02 12.51
N SER A 151 -3.53 -4.45 11.62
CA SER A 151 -2.40 -5.31 11.96
C SER A 151 -1.18 -4.48 12.34
N SER A 152 -1.02 -4.20 13.62
CA SER A 152 0.17 -3.54 14.19
C SER A 152 1.16 -4.52 14.86
N LYS A 153 0.80 -5.82 14.94
CA LYS A 153 1.56 -6.81 15.72
C LYS A 153 2.69 -7.50 14.96
N ARG A 154 2.79 -7.35 13.64
CA ARG A 154 3.68 -8.16 12.78
C ARG A 154 4.69 -7.35 11.95
N GLY A 155 4.99 -6.14 12.35
CA GLY A 155 5.97 -5.30 11.66
C GLY A 155 5.69 -3.81 11.87
N ASP A 156 6.69 -2.99 11.55
CA ASP A 156 6.57 -1.55 11.60
C ASP A 156 5.92 -1.04 10.31
N ASN A 157 4.64 -0.71 10.39
CA ASN A 157 3.90 -0.11 9.27
C ASN A 157 4.46 1.26 8.84
N ARG A 158 5.23 1.90 9.69
CA ARG A 158 5.84 3.20 9.43
C ARG A 158 6.87 3.11 8.31
N GLU A 159 7.66 2.03 8.27
CA GLU A 159 8.58 1.77 7.16
C GLU A 159 7.87 1.87 5.81
N VAL A 160 6.72 1.20 5.68
CA VAL A 160 5.92 1.20 4.44
C VAL A 160 5.42 2.59 4.10
N LEU A 161 4.93 3.36 5.09
CA LEU A 161 4.46 4.73 4.88
C LEU A 161 5.60 5.66 4.45
N CYS A 162 6.77 5.56 5.08
CA CYS A 162 7.96 6.33 4.72
C CYS A 162 8.44 6.00 3.29
N GLN A 163 8.37 4.73 2.90
CA GLN A 163 8.65 4.33 1.52
C GLN A 163 7.67 4.99 0.53
N PHE A 164 6.38 5.00 0.82
CA PHE A 164 5.42 5.70 -0.03
C PHE A 164 5.71 7.21 -0.14
N VAL A 165 6.10 7.87 0.97
CA VAL A 165 6.52 9.28 0.93
C VAL A 165 7.76 9.47 0.06
N ARG A 166 8.76 8.60 0.19
CA ARG A 166 9.98 8.62 -0.66
C ARG A 166 9.62 8.54 -2.15
N PHE A 167 8.58 7.79 -2.51
CA PHE A 167 8.16 7.62 -3.90
C PHE A 167 7.06 8.59 -4.34
N GLY A 168 6.74 9.63 -3.55
CA GLY A 168 5.91 10.76 -3.96
C GLY A 168 4.53 10.85 -3.29
N ALA A 169 4.28 10.07 -2.24
CA ALA A 169 3.11 10.30 -1.39
C ALA A 169 3.27 11.58 -0.55
N SER A 170 2.14 12.14 -0.13
CA SER A 170 2.15 13.25 0.84
C SER A 170 2.65 12.79 2.21
N GLU A 171 3.43 13.62 2.91
CA GLU A 171 3.82 13.38 4.31
C GLU A 171 2.61 13.26 5.26
N ASP A 172 1.45 13.72 4.85
CA ASP A 172 0.20 13.61 5.61
C ASP A 172 -0.15 12.16 5.98
N ILE A 173 0.24 11.19 5.14
CA ILE A 173 0.00 9.77 5.42
C ILE A 173 0.73 9.25 6.67
N LEU A 174 1.79 9.96 7.10
CA LEU A 174 2.55 9.61 8.31
C LEU A 174 1.80 9.98 9.59
N ILE A 175 0.86 10.92 9.51
CA ILE A 175 0.15 11.46 10.67
C ILE A 175 -1.35 11.17 10.68
N ASP A 176 -1.95 10.94 9.53
CA ASP A 176 -3.38 10.65 9.44
C ASP A 176 -3.74 9.31 10.08
N SER A 177 -4.83 9.29 10.85
CA SER A 177 -5.34 8.05 11.46
C SER A 177 -5.85 7.06 10.42
N HIS A 178 -6.35 7.56 9.30
CA HIS A 178 -6.82 6.77 8.15
C HIS A 178 -6.16 7.34 6.89
N PRO A 179 -4.87 6.99 6.62
CA PRO A 179 -4.14 7.58 5.51
C PRO A 179 -4.63 7.06 4.16
N HIS A 180 -4.67 7.98 3.18
CA HIS A 180 -5.02 7.71 1.79
C HIS A 180 -3.93 8.25 0.87
N LEU A 181 -3.58 7.50 -0.17
CA LEU A 181 -2.63 7.97 -1.20
C LEU A 181 -3.31 8.85 -2.26
N GLY A 182 -4.58 8.59 -2.52
CA GLY A 182 -5.33 9.18 -3.63
C GLY A 182 -5.15 8.40 -4.95
N SER A 183 -6.25 8.26 -5.69
CA SER A 183 -6.30 7.46 -6.92
C SER A 183 -5.38 7.98 -8.03
N ASP A 184 -5.14 9.29 -8.08
CA ASP A 184 -4.30 9.91 -9.10
C ASP A 184 -2.80 9.80 -8.80
N ARG A 185 -2.44 9.64 -7.53
CA ARG A 185 -1.03 9.57 -7.09
C ARG A 185 -0.46 8.16 -7.09
N LEU A 186 -1.30 7.16 -6.81
CA LEU A 186 -0.84 5.79 -6.69
C LEU A 186 -0.17 5.23 -7.97
N PRO A 187 -0.67 5.50 -9.19
CA PRO A 187 0.04 5.13 -10.42
C PRO A 187 1.44 5.73 -10.54
N LEU A 188 1.63 6.99 -10.12
CA LEU A 188 2.94 7.66 -10.15
C LEU A 188 3.90 7.06 -9.12
N ILE A 189 3.42 6.73 -7.93
CA ILE A 189 4.21 6.07 -6.89
C ILE A 189 4.68 4.71 -7.36
N VAL A 190 3.80 3.92 -7.97
CA VAL A 190 4.11 2.60 -8.54
C VAL A 190 5.19 2.72 -9.62
N GLU A 191 5.05 3.69 -10.53
CA GLU A 191 6.05 3.97 -11.56
C GLU A 191 7.41 4.38 -10.97
N ASN A 192 7.41 5.24 -9.93
CA ASN A 192 8.62 5.68 -9.26
C ASN A 192 9.34 4.53 -8.54
N ILE A 193 8.60 3.60 -7.93
CA ILE A 193 9.17 2.38 -7.36
C ILE A 193 9.84 1.55 -8.46
N ARG A 194 9.19 1.32 -9.59
CA ARG A 194 9.77 0.61 -10.72
C ARG A 194 11.03 1.26 -11.23
N LYS A 195 11.02 2.59 -11.45
CA LYS A 195 12.19 3.34 -11.89
C LYS A 195 13.37 3.15 -10.93
N CYS A 196 13.12 3.29 -9.65
CA CYS A 196 14.14 3.08 -8.62
C CYS A 196 14.73 1.67 -8.68
N ILE A 197 13.89 0.63 -8.82
CA ILE A 197 14.36 -0.76 -8.91
C ILE A 197 15.24 -0.95 -10.15
N ILE A 198 14.84 -0.41 -11.30
CA ILE A 198 15.63 -0.51 -12.56
C ILE A 198 16.94 0.28 -12.47
N GLU A 199 16.91 1.48 -11.94
CA GLU A 199 18.09 2.33 -11.76
C GLU A 199 19.17 1.68 -10.88
N HIS A 200 18.77 0.81 -9.95
CA HIS A 200 19.70 0.06 -9.11
C HIS A 200 20.07 -1.32 -9.68
N GLY A 201 19.64 -1.66 -10.91
CA GLY A 201 20.04 -2.90 -11.60
C GLY A 201 19.04 -4.04 -11.54
N GLY A 202 17.84 -3.83 -10.95
CA GLY A 202 16.75 -4.79 -11.04
C GLY A 202 16.10 -4.84 -12.42
N GLU A 203 15.34 -5.89 -12.70
CA GLU A 203 14.69 -6.10 -14.00
C GLU A 203 13.16 -6.20 -13.85
N TYR A 204 12.42 -5.67 -14.84
CA TYR A 204 10.98 -5.82 -14.99
C TYR A 204 10.64 -6.43 -16.34
N HIS A 205 9.89 -7.52 -16.31
CA HIS A 205 9.34 -8.21 -17.48
C HIS A 205 7.82 -8.18 -17.39
N PHE A 206 7.20 -7.31 -18.18
CA PHE A 206 5.75 -7.26 -18.36
C PHE A 206 5.27 -8.30 -19.35
N GLU A 207 3.96 -8.61 -19.33
CA GLU A 207 3.32 -9.62 -20.18
C GLU A 207 4.00 -10.99 -20.06
N SER A 208 4.60 -11.25 -18.91
CA SER A 208 5.40 -12.44 -18.59
C SER A 208 4.68 -13.30 -17.54
N ARG A 209 3.53 -13.89 -17.96
CA ARG A 209 2.75 -14.78 -17.10
C ARG A 209 3.52 -16.05 -16.80
N VAL A 210 3.86 -16.28 -15.55
CA VAL A 210 4.51 -17.51 -15.09
C VAL A 210 3.51 -18.66 -15.12
N THR A 211 3.90 -19.76 -15.77
CA THR A 211 3.09 -20.96 -16.00
C THR A 211 3.69 -22.23 -15.41
N GLY A 212 4.95 -22.19 -15.03
CA GLY A 212 5.63 -23.37 -14.49
C GLY A 212 6.75 -23.03 -13.53
N LEU A 213 6.90 -23.88 -12.52
CA LEU A 213 8.01 -23.90 -11.56
C LEU A 213 8.54 -25.31 -11.45
N SER A 214 9.84 -25.50 -11.67
CA SER A 214 10.52 -26.76 -11.42
C SER A 214 11.84 -26.51 -10.69
N ARG A 215 12.38 -27.52 -10.04
CA ARG A 215 13.67 -27.45 -9.38
C ARG A 215 14.68 -28.34 -10.09
N GLU A 216 15.75 -27.72 -10.58
CA GLU A 216 16.80 -28.40 -11.34
C GLU A 216 18.18 -28.00 -10.82
N ALA A 217 19.01 -28.98 -10.50
CA ALA A 217 20.39 -28.76 -10.02
C ALA A 217 20.50 -27.70 -8.89
N GLY A 218 19.60 -27.74 -7.93
CA GLY A 218 19.60 -26.85 -6.76
C GLY A 218 19.03 -25.45 -6.99
N ALA A 219 18.64 -25.10 -8.23
CA ALA A 219 18.02 -23.83 -8.57
C ALA A 219 16.57 -24.03 -9.04
N TRP A 220 15.78 -22.95 -8.99
CA TRP A 220 14.45 -22.89 -9.56
C TRP A 220 14.52 -22.51 -11.05
N GLN A 221 13.76 -23.23 -11.83
CA GLN A 221 13.45 -22.88 -13.23
C GLN A 221 12.03 -22.33 -13.26
N VAL A 222 11.90 -21.09 -13.71
CA VAL A 222 10.62 -20.39 -13.86
C VAL A 222 10.30 -20.28 -15.34
N SER A 223 9.18 -20.81 -15.77
CA SER A 223 8.75 -20.79 -17.18
C SER A 223 7.58 -19.83 -17.35
N CYS A 224 7.59 -19.04 -18.42
CA CYS A 224 6.54 -18.09 -18.79
C CYS A 224 5.74 -18.57 -20.02
N ALA A 225 4.53 -18.05 -20.16
CA ALA A 225 3.64 -18.38 -21.26
C ALA A 225 4.20 -17.96 -22.63
N ASP A 226 5.05 -16.93 -22.69
CA ASP A 226 5.74 -16.44 -23.89
C ASP A 226 6.98 -17.29 -24.27
N GLY A 227 7.24 -18.37 -23.54
CA GLY A 227 8.38 -19.27 -23.74
C GLY A 227 9.67 -18.86 -23.05
N LYS A 228 9.72 -17.69 -22.44
CA LYS A 228 10.89 -17.28 -21.65
C LYS A 228 11.08 -18.18 -20.43
N ARG A 229 12.35 -18.36 -20.03
CA ARG A 229 12.72 -19.12 -18.85
C ARG A 229 13.74 -18.33 -18.04
N PHE A 230 13.56 -18.36 -16.74
CA PHE A 230 14.45 -17.71 -15.77
C PHE A 230 14.96 -18.75 -14.79
N ARG A 231 16.21 -18.62 -14.38
CA ARG A 231 16.84 -19.51 -13.41
C ARG A 231 17.26 -18.70 -12.19
N SER A 232 16.87 -19.14 -11.00
CA SER A 232 17.21 -18.44 -9.76
C SER A 232 17.33 -19.41 -8.58
N ARG A 233 18.16 -19.09 -7.59
CA ARG A 233 18.25 -19.88 -6.34
C ARG A 233 17.01 -19.72 -5.47
N ALA A 234 16.31 -18.59 -5.58
CA ALA A 234 15.11 -18.29 -4.82
C ALA A 234 14.02 -17.67 -5.72
N VAL A 235 12.76 -17.98 -5.41
CA VAL A 235 11.59 -17.40 -6.07
C VAL A 235 10.65 -16.86 -5.01
N ILE A 236 10.23 -15.62 -5.16
CA ILE A 236 9.21 -15.00 -4.33
C ILE A 236 7.89 -14.99 -5.12
N LEU A 237 6.89 -15.70 -4.62
CA LEU A 237 5.55 -15.70 -5.20
C LEU A 237 4.71 -14.58 -4.59
N ALA A 238 4.49 -13.52 -5.35
CA ALA A 238 3.71 -12.35 -4.98
C ALA A 238 2.50 -12.13 -5.93
N SER A 239 1.90 -13.22 -6.40
CA SER A 239 0.88 -13.28 -7.46
C SER A 239 -0.49 -12.74 -7.06
N GLY A 240 -0.69 -12.33 -5.81
CA GLY A 240 -1.94 -11.84 -5.29
C GLY A 240 -3.00 -12.93 -5.07
N HIS A 241 -4.19 -12.49 -4.73
CA HIS A 241 -5.30 -13.38 -4.34
C HIS A 241 -6.01 -14.04 -5.55
N SER A 242 -6.06 -13.35 -6.70
CA SER A 242 -6.92 -13.74 -7.82
C SER A 242 -6.30 -14.79 -8.77
N GLY A 243 -5.04 -15.16 -8.56
CA GLY A 243 -4.27 -16.09 -9.41
C GLY A 243 -4.65 -17.55 -9.21
N LYS A 244 -5.83 -17.99 -9.68
CA LYS A 244 -6.26 -19.40 -9.57
C LYS A 244 -5.32 -20.35 -10.30
N ASP A 245 -4.79 -19.97 -11.42
CA ASP A 245 -3.79 -20.70 -12.20
C ASP A 245 -2.47 -20.92 -11.44
N VAL A 246 -2.12 -20.01 -10.55
CA VAL A 246 -0.95 -20.14 -9.68
C VAL A 246 -1.10 -21.27 -8.68
N TYR A 247 -2.28 -21.48 -8.12
CA TYR A 247 -2.52 -22.62 -7.22
C TYR A 247 -2.34 -23.95 -7.95
N GLN A 248 -2.84 -24.07 -9.18
CA GLN A 248 -2.64 -25.29 -9.98
C GLN A 248 -1.16 -25.48 -10.32
N MET A 249 -0.45 -24.41 -10.69
CA MET A 249 0.99 -24.46 -10.96
C MET A 249 1.77 -24.92 -9.71
N LEU A 250 1.46 -24.39 -8.53
CA LEU A 250 2.08 -24.80 -7.29
C LEU A 250 1.81 -26.26 -6.95
N SER A 251 0.58 -26.72 -7.11
CA SER A 251 0.22 -28.12 -6.92
C SER A 251 1.01 -29.05 -7.86
N ASN A 252 1.11 -28.67 -9.13
CA ASN A 252 1.88 -29.41 -10.13
C ASN A 252 3.39 -29.45 -9.82
N ALA A 253 3.91 -28.40 -9.16
CA ALA A 253 5.30 -28.33 -8.68
C ALA A 253 5.55 -29.06 -7.36
N GLY A 254 4.55 -29.80 -6.84
CA GLY A 254 4.64 -30.55 -5.57
C GLY A 254 4.43 -29.71 -4.31
N GLY A 255 3.91 -28.47 -4.46
CA GLY A 255 3.57 -27.61 -3.33
C GLY A 255 2.34 -28.11 -2.58
N ALA A 256 2.42 -28.16 -1.24
CA ALA A 256 1.27 -28.48 -0.41
C ALA A 256 0.32 -27.28 -0.30
N LEU A 257 -0.93 -27.47 -0.65
CA LEU A 257 -1.99 -26.46 -0.56
C LEU A 257 -2.95 -26.81 0.58
N GLN A 258 -3.30 -25.80 1.37
CA GLN A 258 -4.27 -25.95 2.46
C GLN A 258 -5.45 -25.00 2.23
N ALA A 259 -6.67 -25.50 2.39
CA ALA A 259 -7.86 -24.66 2.36
C ALA A 259 -7.85 -23.67 3.53
N LYS A 260 -8.19 -22.41 3.27
CA LYS A 260 -8.25 -21.34 4.25
C LYS A 260 -9.58 -20.60 4.12
N GLY A 261 -10.16 -20.22 5.25
CA GLY A 261 -11.34 -19.37 5.29
C GLY A 261 -11.07 -18.01 4.65
N PHE A 262 -12.09 -17.43 4.06
CA PHE A 262 -12.06 -16.10 3.44
C PHE A 262 -13.29 -15.29 3.85
N ALA A 263 -13.23 -13.98 3.68
CA ALA A 263 -14.38 -13.09 3.86
C ALA A 263 -15.13 -12.95 2.53
N LEU A 264 -16.44 -13.15 2.57
CA LEU A 264 -17.33 -12.85 1.45
C LEU A 264 -18.19 -11.63 1.84
N GLY A 265 -18.33 -10.69 0.91
CA GLY A 265 -19.11 -9.49 1.14
C GLY A 265 -19.74 -8.94 -0.12
N VAL A 266 -20.47 -7.85 0.07
CA VAL A 266 -21.10 -7.09 -1.01
C VAL A 266 -20.59 -5.65 -1.00
N ARG A 267 -20.68 -4.98 -2.14
CA ARG A 267 -20.53 -3.53 -2.21
C ARG A 267 -21.86 -2.89 -1.91
N VAL A 268 -21.85 -1.90 -1.03
CA VAL A 268 -22.99 -1.03 -0.75
C VAL A 268 -22.64 0.37 -1.21
N GLU A 269 -23.48 0.99 -2.01
CA GLU A 269 -23.29 2.36 -2.51
C GLU A 269 -24.40 3.26 -1.99
N HIS A 270 -24.05 4.47 -1.60
CA HIS A 270 -24.97 5.52 -1.19
C HIS A 270 -24.36 6.91 -1.44
N PRO A 271 -25.20 7.96 -1.54
CA PRO A 271 -24.68 9.31 -1.74
C PRO A 271 -23.77 9.74 -0.58
N GLN A 272 -22.60 10.30 -0.89
CA GLN A 272 -21.66 10.82 0.12
C GLN A 272 -22.33 11.84 1.07
N ALA A 273 -23.26 12.64 0.56
CA ALA A 273 -24.00 13.61 1.36
C ALA A 273 -24.77 12.96 2.53
N LEU A 274 -25.26 11.70 2.36
CA LEU A 274 -25.91 10.94 3.42
C LEU A 274 -24.91 10.65 4.56
N ILE A 275 -23.71 10.20 4.21
CA ILE A 275 -22.67 9.88 5.18
C ILE A 275 -22.17 11.13 5.88
N ASN A 276 -21.90 12.21 5.12
CA ASN A 276 -21.49 13.48 5.70
C ASN A 276 -22.52 14.00 6.73
N ARG A 277 -23.82 13.97 6.41
CA ARG A 277 -24.87 14.38 7.33
C ARG A 277 -24.96 13.47 8.56
N SER A 278 -24.79 12.17 8.37
CA SER A 278 -24.81 11.20 9.46
C SER A 278 -23.65 11.42 10.44
N GLN A 279 -22.44 11.65 9.95
CA GLN A 279 -21.22 11.78 10.75
C GLN A 279 -21.08 13.19 11.35
N TYR A 280 -21.26 14.24 10.52
CA TYR A 280 -21.14 15.64 10.95
C TYR A 280 -22.45 16.23 11.50
N ARG A 281 -23.58 15.53 11.34
CA ARG A 281 -24.89 15.94 11.85
C ARG A 281 -25.26 17.35 11.37
N TRP A 282 -25.76 18.20 12.29
CA TRP A 282 -26.13 19.60 12.03
C TRP A 282 -24.92 20.51 11.71
N ALA A 283 -23.71 20.09 12.09
CA ALA A 283 -22.50 20.87 11.89
C ALA A 283 -21.91 20.74 10.48
N TRP A 284 -22.44 19.83 9.63
CA TRP A 284 -21.91 19.65 8.27
C TRP A 284 -21.95 20.96 7.46
N ARG A 285 -20.82 21.25 6.79
CA ARG A 285 -20.64 22.38 5.88
C ARG A 285 -20.03 21.90 4.58
N SER A 286 -20.31 22.62 3.47
CA SER A 286 -19.60 22.41 2.22
C SER A 286 -18.11 22.72 2.42
N GLY A 287 -17.24 21.89 1.87
CA GLY A 287 -15.79 22.00 2.01
C GLY A 287 -15.19 21.25 3.21
N TYR A 288 -16.01 20.60 4.05
CA TYR A 288 -15.49 19.65 5.04
C TYR A 288 -14.92 18.40 4.37
N PRO A 289 -13.92 17.78 4.96
CA PRO A 289 -13.45 16.47 4.49
C PRO A 289 -14.60 15.48 4.36
N THR A 290 -14.55 14.62 3.34
CA THR A 290 -15.55 13.56 3.17
C THR A 290 -15.54 12.66 4.39
N ALA A 291 -16.74 12.42 4.94
CA ALA A 291 -16.89 11.55 6.09
C ALA A 291 -16.89 10.08 5.66
N GLU A 292 -16.33 9.24 6.51
CA GLU A 292 -16.34 7.79 6.36
C GLU A 292 -16.90 7.11 7.61
N TYR A 293 -17.23 5.83 7.49
CA TYR A 293 -17.66 5.03 8.63
C TYR A 293 -16.98 3.65 8.61
N SER A 294 -16.91 3.05 9.78
CA SER A 294 -16.56 1.64 9.91
C SER A 294 -17.44 0.99 10.96
N PHE A 295 -17.77 -0.26 10.77
CA PHE A 295 -18.49 -1.05 11.77
C PHE A 295 -17.90 -2.46 11.88
N VAL A 296 -18.11 -3.05 13.05
CA VAL A 296 -17.84 -4.46 13.34
C VAL A 296 -18.97 -4.96 14.23
N GLN A 297 -19.58 -6.06 13.84
CA GLN A 297 -20.67 -6.70 14.60
C GLN A 297 -20.57 -8.21 14.49
N GLN A 298 -20.98 -8.90 15.55
CA GLN A 298 -21.22 -10.35 15.50
C GLN A 298 -22.69 -10.59 15.16
N VAL A 299 -22.93 -11.41 14.13
CA VAL A 299 -24.27 -11.82 13.70
C VAL A 299 -24.28 -13.34 13.58
N ASP A 300 -25.09 -14.01 14.35
CA ASP A 300 -25.21 -15.48 14.37
C ASP A 300 -23.86 -16.20 14.46
N GLY A 301 -22.98 -15.72 15.35
CA GLY A 301 -21.64 -16.26 15.56
C GLY A 301 -20.63 -15.97 14.46
N ARG A 302 -20.98 -15.14 13.47
CA ARG A 302 -20.07 -14.70 12.38
C ARG A 302 -19.72 -13.23 12.53
N GLY A 303 -18.45 -12.91 12.30
CA GLY A 303 -18.01 -11.51 12.25
C GLY A 303 -18.46 -10.85 10.96
N VAL A 304 -19.23 -9.76 11.08
CA VAL A 304 -19.62 -8.87 9.99
C VAL A 304 -18.91 -7.54 10.20
N PHE A 305 -18.26 -7.03 9.17
CA PHE A 305 -17.47 -5.79 9.28
C PHE A 305 -17.41 -5.04 7.95
N SER A 306 -17.33 -3.71 8.05
CA SER A 306 -16.96 -2.92 6.87
C SER A 306 -15.49 -3.13 6.57
N PHE A 307 -15.16 -3.40 5.30
CA PHE A 307 -13.77 -3.61 4.89
C PHE A 307 -13.09 -2.27 4.57
N CYS A 308 -13.64 -1.54 3.65
CA CYS A 308 -13.23 -0.17 3.34
C CYS A 308 -14.44 0.62 2.84
N MET A 309 -14.37 1.94 2.96
CA MET A 309 -15.29 2.88 2.34
C MET A 309 -14.49 3.76 1.39
N CYS A 310 -14.97 3.91 0.15
CA CYS A 310 -14.44 4.85 -0.82
C CYS A 310 -15.40 6.03 -0.91
N PRO A 311 -15.02 7.22 -0.43
CA PRO A 311 -15.83 8.42 -0.52
C PRO A 311 -15.94 8.95 -1.94
#